data_8dc6f32143e265d292b01153aedb4df5
#
_entry.id   8dc6f32143e265d292b01153aedb4df5
#
_cell.length_a   1.000
_cell.length_b   1.000
_cell.length_c   1.000
_cell.angle_alpha   90.00
_cell.angle_beta   90.00
_cell.angle_gamma   90.00
#
_symmetry.space_group_name_H-M   'P 1'
#
loop_
_entity.id
_entity.type
_entity.pdbx_description
1 polymer ?
#
loop_
_entity_poly.entity_id
_entity_poly.type
_entity_poly.pdbx_seq_one_letter_code
_entity_poly.pdbx_strand_id
1 'polypeptide(L)'
;MKENSDNQFIQVVSCNTHNISCITNTIAIKDFGPDNLKEGRFMCIRRANDTSQSGNFIAAPSVGVHDDENFGSHHAKDSYDLFSTLGYDLNMFSSAMKVNSQYMHVLWFYLKTKEAVTLNDVLDRLHANDLVATTSKNMTSTVFSFGRDHGHFGRILNQTVVVEQSLHVKNDHEVYGYCFTPQDGNSILSSISATEHFLYPHSFEDKVQCLSELFFEEI
;
A
#
# COMPACT_ATOMS: atom_id res chain seq x y z
N MET A 1 12.91 5.99 9.43
CA MET A 1 12.56 7.06 10.40
C MET A 1 13.87 7.56 11.00
N LYS A 2 14.18 8.86 10.90
CA LYS A 2 15.31 9.43 11.63
C LYS A 2 14.98 9.41 13.12
N GLU A 3 16.00 9.23 13.97
CA GLU A 3 15.89 9.24 15.42
C GLU A 3 15.10 10.47 15.89
N ASN A 4 13.89 10.24 16.35
CA ASN A 4 13.04 11.25 16.99
C ASN A 4 12.65 10.73 18.36
N SER A 5 13.66 10.67 19.26
CA SER A 5 13.48 10.23 20.64
C SER A 5 12.53 11.14 21.47
N ASP A 6 12.19 12.31 20.96
CA ASP A 6 11.38 13.31 21.68
C ASP A 6 9.89 13.29 21.30
N ASN A 7 9.48 12.48 20.31
CA ASN A 7 8.07 12.36 19.94
C ASN A 7 7.31 11.48 20.94
N GLN A 8 6.32 12.05 21.61
CA GLN A 8 5.42 11.31 22.51
C GLN A 8 4.25 10.65 21.79
N PHE A 9 3.98 11.05 20.55
CA PHE A 9 2.85 10.56 19.77
C PHE A 9 3.30 10.27 18.35
N ILE A 10 2.82 9.15 17.82
CA ILE A 10 2.96 8.78 16.41
C ILE A 10 1.58 8.49 15.83
N GLN A 11 1.40 8.85 14.59
CA GLN A 11 0.22 8.47 13.81
C GLN A 11 0.63 7.42 12.78
N VAL A 12 0.00 6.25 12.86
CA VAL A 12 0.11 5.25 11.81
C VAL A 12 -0.82 5.67 10.67
N VAL A 13 -0.27 5.76 9.46
CA VAL A 13 -1.01 6.21 8.29
C VAL A 13 -2.14 5.26 7.88
N SER A 14 -3.02 5.70 6.98
CA SER A 14 -4.16 4.92 6.54
C SER A 14 -3.77 3.67 5.74
N CYS A 15 -4.69 2.69 5.68
CA CYS A 15 -4.48 1.44 4.94
C CYS A 15 -4.14 1.65 3.46
N ASN A 16 -4.77 2.62 2.79
CA ASN A 16 -4.44 2.95 1.40
C ASN A 16 -3.08 3.65 1.29
N THR A 17 -2.71 4.47 2.26
CA THR A 17 -1.38 5.10 2.31
C THR A 17 -0.27 4.06 2.44
N HIS A 18 -0.46 3.04 3.30
CA HIS A 18 0.45 1.90 3.39
C HIS A 18 0.60 1.19 2.03
N ASN A 19 -0.52 0.91 1.37
CA ASN A 19 -0.52 0.25 0.07
C ASN A 19 0.24 1.09 -0.98
N ILE A 20 -0.09 2.38 -1.14
CA ILE A 20 0.59 3.30 -2.06
C ILE A 20 2.10 3.32 -1.77
N SER A 21 2.47 3.50 -0.50
CA SER A 21 3.88 3.59 -0.12
C SER A 21 4.64 2.28 -0.37
N CYS A 22 4.03 1.14 -0.06
CA CYS A 22 4.62 -0.18 -0.29
C CYS A 22 4.87 -0.42 -1.79
N ILE A 23 3.86 -0.22 -2.64
CA ILE A 23 3.98 -0.41 -4.10
C ILE A 23 5.01 0.55 -4.69
N THR A 24 4.97 1.82 -4.31
CA THR A 24 5.91 2.83 -4.81
C THR A 24 7.35 2.49 -4.44
N ASN A 25 7.59 2.14 -3.17
CA ASN A 25 8.91 1.74 -2.72
C ASN A 25 9.41 0.48 -3.43
N THR A 26 8.59 -0.56 -3.50
CA THR A 26 8.95 -1.87 -4.06
C THR A 26 9.30 -1.77 -5.55
N ILE A 27 8.47 -1.10 -6.34
CA ILE A 27 8.64 -1.08 -7.79
C ILE A 27 9.65 -0.01 -8.24
N ALA A 28 9.63 1.17 -7.62
CA ALA A 28 10.33 2.32 -8.19
C ALA A 28 11.53 2.81 -7.37
N ILE A 29 11.56 2.64 -6.04
CA ILE A 29 12.52 3.36 -5.19
C ILE A 29 13.60 2.44 -4.62
N LYS A 30 13.23 1.26 -4.09
CA LYS A 30 14.11 0.40 -3.28
C LYS A 30 15.49 0.18 -3.90
N ASP A 31 15.56 -0.12 -5.20
CA ASP A 31 16.80 -0.49 -5.88
C ASP A 31 17.55 0.69 -6.50
N PHE A 32 16.85 1.78 -6.81
CA PHE A 32 17.39 2.90 -7.61
C PHE A 32 17.32 4.26 -6.91
N GLY A 33 16.73 4.31 -5.71
CA GLY A 33 16.53 5.55 -4.97
C GLY A 33 15.33 6.38 -5.45
N PRO A 34 15.02 7.48 -4.74
CA PRO A 34 13.81 8.27 -4.95
C PRO A 34 13.75 8.97 -6.31
N ASP A 35 14.89 9.34 -6.89
CA ASP A 35 14.99 10.01 -8.19
C ASP A 35 14.51 9.12 -9.35
N ASN A 36 14.37 7.82 -9.13
CA ASN A 36 13.86 6.90 -10.11
C ASN A 36 12.34 7.04 -10.32
N LEU A 37 11.58 7.43 -9.31
CA LEU A 37 10.15 7.74 -9.48
C LEU A 37 9.99 9.10 -10.13
N LYS A 38 9.58 9.14 -11.40
CA LYS A 38 9.26 10.38 -12.10
C LYS A 38 7.84 10.84 -11.85
N GLU A 39 6.92 9.88 -11.70
CA GLU A 39 5.51 10.17 -11.52
C GLU A 39 4.79 8.96 -10.90
N GLY A 40 4.00 9.18 -9.86
CA GLY A 40 3.10 8.21 -9.26
C GLY A 40 1.66 8.71 -9.29
N ARG A 41 0.74 7.93 -9.86
CA ARG A 41 -0.70 8.26 -9.92
C ARG A 41 -1.50 7.08 -9.39
N PHE A 42 -2.49 7.40 -8.54
CA PHE A 42 -3.24 6.39 -7.82
C PHE A 42 -4.73 6.70 -7.84
N MET A 43 -5.55 5.64 -8.01
CA MET A 43 -6.99 5.72 -7.82
C MET A 43 -7.40 4.77 -6.70
N CYS A 44 -7.82 5.33 -5.58
CA CYS A 44 -8.33 4.58 -4.44
C CYS A 44 -9.83 4.32 -4.62
N ILE A 45 -10.21 3.10 -4.98
CA ILE A 45 -11.58 2.65 -5.09
C ILE A 45 -11.97 2.05 -3.74
N ARG A 46 -12.67 2.86 -2.92
CA ARG A 46 -12.97 2.54 -1.53
C ARG A 46 -14.27 1.75 -1.41
N ARG A 47 -14.26 0.69 -0.61
CA ARG A 47 -15.50 -0.02 -0.22
C ARG A 47 -16.49 0.91 0.48
N ALA A 48 -17.76 0.51 0.55
CA ALA A 48 -18.85 1.32 1.09
C ALA A 48 -18.63 1.71 2.56
N ASN A 49 -18.33 0.73 3.42
CA ASN A 49 -18.13 0.94 4.85
C ASN A 49 -17.00 0.05 5.36
N ASP A 50 -16.39 0.44 6.47
CA ASP A 50 -15.53 -0.44 7.24
C ASP A 50 -16.33 -1.56 7.88
N THR A 51 -15.72 -2.72 8.10
CA THR A 51 -16.41 -3.91 8.64
C THR A 51 -17.05 -3.67 10.00
N SER A 52 -16.51 -2.73 10.77
CA SER A 52 -17.01 -2.34 12.10
C SER A 52 -18.03 -1.21 12.09
N GLN A 53 -18.33 -0.63 10.91
CA GLN A 53 -19.25 0.50 10.81
C GLN A 53 -20.65 0.05 10.39
N SER A 54 -21.66 0.40 11.18
CA SER A 54 -23.05 0.48 10.75
C SER A 54 -23.27 1.84 10.09
N GLY A 55 -22.82 1.98 8.84
CA GLY A 55 -22.80 3.28 8.18
C GLY A 55 -23.99 3.52 7.28
N ASN A 56 -23.99 4.66 6.65
CA ASN A 56 -24.98 5.06 5.66
C ASN A 56 -24.96 4.14 4.45
N PHE A 57 -26.13 3.83 3.93
CA PHE A 57 -26.29 3.12 2.67
C PHE A 57 -25.68 3.91 1.51
N ILE A 58 -24.82 3.26 0.72
CA ILE A 58 -24.23 3.83 -0.50
C ILE A 58 -24.99 3.24 -1.68
N ALA A 59 -25.90 4.02 -2.25
CA ALA A 59 -26.78 3.56 -3.33
C ALA A 59 -26.02 3.36 -4.67
N ALA A 60 -24.99 4.18 -4.93
CA ALA A 60 -24.23 4.18 -6.17
C ALA A 60 -22.79 4.65 -5.91
N PRO A 61 -21.84 4.39 -6.84
CA PRO A 61 -20.49 4.95 -6.76
C PRO A 61 -20.52 6.48 -6.66
N SER A 62 -19.67 7.03 -5.80
CA SER A 62 -19.48 8.47 -5.66
C SER A 62 -18.01 8.83 -5.77
N VAL A 63 -17.72 9.92 -6.48
CA VAL A 63 -16.36 10.44 -6.63
C VAL A 63 -15.97 11.27 -5.42
N GLY A 64 -14.70 11.17 -5.03
CA GLY A 64 -14.10 12.04 -4.03
C GLY A 64 -13.81 13.43 -4.57
N VAL A 65 -13.72 14.41 -3.68
CA VAL A 65 -13.26 15.74 -3.99
C VAL A 65 -11.75 15.80 -3.87
N HIS A 66 -11.08 16.53 -4.75
CA HIS A 66 -9.67 16.87 -4.59
C HIS A 66 -9.57 18.07 -3.65
N ASP A 67 -9.20 17.80 -2.41
CA ASP A 67 -9.08 18.76 -1.32
C ASP A 67 -7.65 19.29 -1.13
N ASP A 68 -6.70 18.71 -1.86
CA ASP A 68 -5.31 19.17 -1.92
C ASP A 68 -4.92 19.47 -3.38
N GLU A 69 -4.39 20.68 -3.62
CA GLU A 69 -4.03 21.17 -4.95
C GLU A 69 -2.90 20.36 -5.59
N ASN A 70 -1.93 19.90 -4.78
CA ASN A 70 -0.74 19.20 -5.25
C ASN A 70 -0.91 17.68 -5.30
N PHE A 71 -1.63 17.11 -4.32
CA PHE A 71 -1.72 15.67 -4.11
C PHE A 71 -3.11 15.07 -4.42
N GLY A 72 -4.11 15.92 -4.65
CA GLY A 72 -5.49 15.52 -4.94
C GLY A 72 -6.22 15.03 -3.69
N SER A 73 -5.94 13.85 -3.20
CA SER A 73 -6.51 13.34 -1.95
C SER A 73 -5.44 13.08 -0.89
N HIS A 74 -5.84 13.02 0.38
CA HIS A 74 -4.96 12.79 1.52
C HIS A 74 -4.09 11.52 1.39
N HIS A 75 -4.49 10.52 0.60
CA HIS A 75 -3.73 9.28 0.47
C HIS A 75 -2.34 9.50 -0.14
N ALA A 76 -2.22 10.29 -1.23
CA ALA A 76 -0.92 10.64 -1.79
C ALA A 76 -0.18 11.63 -0.89
N LYS A 77 -0.89 12.57 -0.27
CA LYS A 77 -0.32 13.53 0.68
C LYS A 77 0.35 12.83 1.86
N ASP A 78 -0.37 11.91 2.52
CA ASP A 78 0.16 11.16 3.66
C ASP A 78 1.33 10.25 3.24
N SER A 79 1.28 9.68 2.02
CA SER A 79 2.39 8.88 1.49
C SER A 79 3.61 9.76 1.19
N TYR A 80 3.41 10.93 0.60
CA TYR A 80 4.46 11.92 0.40
C TYR A 80 5.10 12.35 1.73
N ASP A 81 4.29 12.67 2.75
CA ASP A 81 4.78 13.05 4.07
C ASP A 81 5.60 11.93 4.71
N LEU A 82 5.17 10.66 4.55
CA LEU A 82 5.92 9.50 5.01
C LEU A 82 7.31 9.44 4.34
N PHE A 83 7.39 9.55 3.02
CA PHE A 83 8.65 9.54 2.29
C PHE A 83 9.51 10.77 2.56
N SER A 84 8.91 11.93 2.82
CA SER A 84 9.63 13.15 3.16
C SER A 84 10.38 13.05 4.50
N THR A 85 9.97 12.14 5.40
CA THR A 85 10.74 11.82 6.61
C THR A 85 12.13 11.23 6.31
N LEU A 86 12.29 10.65 5.12
CA LEU A 86 13.56 10.15 4.60
C LEU A 86 14.31 11.18 3.73
N GLY A 87 13.72 12.38 3.57
CA GLY A 87 14.26 13.43 2.71
C GLY A 87 13.93 13.26 1.22
N TYR A 88 12.91 12.44 0.88
CA TYR A 88 12.50 12.22 -0.50
C TYR A 88 11.42 13.22 -0.91
N ASP A 89 11.55 13.77 -2.11
CA ASP A 89 10.60 14.69 -2.75
C ASP A 89 9.99 13.98 -3.96
N LEU A 90 8.79 13.41 -3.80
CA LEU A 90 8.16 12.53 -4.77
C LEU A 90 6.98 13.20 -5.47
N ASN A 91 6.92 13.09 -6.79
CA ASN A 91 5.78 13.53 -7.59
C ASN A 91 4.65 12.49 -7.54
N MET A 92 3.75 12.65 -6.60
CA MET A 92 2.63 11.74 -6.34
C MET A 92 1.28 12.47 -6.42
N PHE A 93 0.25 11.77 -6.90
CA PHE A 93 -1.12 12.28 -6.92
C PHE A 93 -2.10 11.13 -6.76
N SER A 94 -3.17 11.34 -6.01
CA SER A 94 -4.22 10.34 -5.87
C SER A 94 -5.61 10.95 -6.00
N SER A 95 -6.49 10.15 -6.58
CA SER A 95 -7.93 10.37 -6.56
C SER A 95 -8.60 9.25 -5.76
N ALA A 96 -9.81 9.49 -5.32
CA ALA A 96 -10.57 8.49 -4.60
C ALA A 96 -12.02 8.46 -5.08
N MET A 97 -12.60 7.27 -5.06
CA MET A 97 -14.05 7.09 -5.20
C MET A 97 -14.54 6.09 -4.16
N LYS A 98 -15.80 6.16 -3.80
CA LYS A 98 -16.48 5.22 -2.93
C LYS A 98 -17.49 4.42 -3.74
N VAL A 99 -17.47 3.10 -3.60
CA VAL A 99 -18.40 2.21 -4.30
C VAL A 99 -19.37 1.57 -3.31
N ASN A 100 -20.48 1.04 -3.81
CA ASN A 100 -21.54 0.42 -3.03
C ASN A 100 -21.29 -1.05 -2.67
N SER A 101 -20.11 -1.57 -3.01
CA SER A 101 -19.69 -2.92 -2.62
C SER A 101 -18.86 -2.90 -1.34
N GLN A 102 -18.73 -4.07 -0.71
CA GLN A 102 -17.94 -4.28 0.49
C GLN A 102 -16.64 -5.05 0.18
N TYR A 103 -16.03 -5.57 1.20
CA TYR A 103 -14.81 -6.37 1.30
C TYR A 103 -13.54 -5.55 1.34
N MET A 104 -12.79 -5.41 0.24
CA MET A 104 -11.48 -4.72 0.25
C MET A 104 -11.52 -3.44 -0.60
N HIS A 105 -10.65 -2.50 -0.29
CA HIS A 105 -10.37 -1.41 -1.23
C HIS A 105 -9.59 -1.96 -2.40
N VAL A 106 -9.80 -1.36 -3.56
CA VAL A 106 -8.99 -1.59 -4.76
C VAL A 106 -8.16 -0.34 -5.02
N LEU A 107 -6.88 -0.51 -5.27
CA LEU A 107 -5.98 0.55 -5.70
C LEU A 107 -5.55 0.26 -7.13
N TRP A 108 -5.86 1.18 -8.06
CA TRP A 108 -5.17 1.25 -9.33
C TRP A 108 -3.95 2.13 -9.18
N PHE A 109 -2.84 1.76 -9.79
CA PHE A 109 -1.62 2.54 -9.77
C PHE A 109 -0.99 2.68 -11.16
N TYR A 110 -0.33 3.79 -11.35
CA TYR A 110 0.58 4.10 -12.44
C TYR A 110 1.87 4.65 -11.85
N LEU A 111 2.99 4.08 -12.23
CA LEU A 111 4.32 4.53 -11.83
C LEU A 111 5.16 4.74 -13.08
N LYS A 112 5.73 5.93 -13.23
CA LYS A 112 6.70 6.24 -14.26
C LYS A 112 8.09 6.25 -13.67
N THR A 113 8.99 5.44 -14.22
CA THR A 113 10.36 5.29 -13.74
C THR A 113 11.35 5.97 -14.69
N LYS A 114 12.48 6.38 -14.13
CA LYS A 114 13.61 6.89 -14.89
C LYS A 114 14.39 5.75 -15.56
N GLU A 115 14.69 4.72 -14.79
CA GLU A 115 15.37 3.53 -15.28
C GLU A 115 14.36 2.60 -15.98
N ALA A 116 14.81 1.93 -17.02
CA ALA A 116 13.99 0.97 -17.74
C ALA A 116 13.62 -0.22 -16.85
N VAL A 117 12.42 -0.72 -17.03
CA VAL A 117 11.87 -1.84 -16.26
C VAL A 117 11.05 -2.76 -17.18
N THR A 118 11.24 -4.06 -17.05
CA THR A 118 10.41 -5.07 -17.70
C THR A 118 9.33 -5.58 -16.76
N LEU A 119 8.33 -6.30 -17.30
CA LEU A 119 7.33 -6.96 -16.47
C LEU A 119 7.96 -7.98 -15.51
N ASN A 120 8.98 -8.71 -15.96
CA ASN A 120 9.68 -9.67 -15.10
C ASN A 120 10.42 -8.95 -13.95
N ASP A 121 11.05 -7.82 -14.21
CA ASP A 121 11.69 -7.03 -13.14
C ASP A 121 10.68 -6.57 -12.09
N VAL A 122 9.47 -6.20 -12.53
CA VAL A 122 8.39 -5.81 -11.61
C VAL A 122 7.97 -7.01 -10.75
N LEU A 123 7.73 -8.17 -11.36
CA LEU A 123 7.36 -9.38 -10.65
C LEU A 123 8.45 -9.81 -9.66
N ASP A 124 9.70 -9.82 -10.08
CA ASP A 124 10.84 -10.19 -9.23
C ASP A 124 10.94 -9.28 -8.00
N ARG A 125 10.74 -7.97 -8.18
CA ARG A 125 10.74 -6.99 -7.06
C ARG A 125 9.57 -7.20 -6.11
N LEU A 126 8.38 -7.52 -6.64
CA LEU A 126 7.20 -7.80 -5.81
C LEU A 126 7.41 -9.07 -4.97
N HIS A 127 7.89 -10.15 -5.59
CA HIS A 127 8.16 -11.43 -4.91
C HIS A 127 9.32 -11.34 -3.90
N ALA A 128 10.26 -10.41 -4.11
CA ALA A 128 11.38 -10.17 -3.19
C ALA A 128 11.01 -9.28 -1.98
N ASN A 129 9.74 -8.93 -1.81
CA ASN A 129 9.26 -8.12 -0.70
C ASN A 129 8.17 -8.83 0.10
N ASP A 130 8.51 -9.36 1.26
CA ASP A 130 7.59 -10.08 2.16
C ASP A 130 6.32 -9.28 2.53
N LEU A 131 6.38 -7.94 2.46
CA LEU A 131 5.23 -7.08 2.71
C LEU A 131 4.18 -7.11 1.59
N VAL A 132 4.53 -7.67 0.44
CA VAL A 132 3.67 -7.78 -0.74
C VAL A 132 3.23 -9.23 -0.89
N ALA A 133 1.93 -9.46 -0.96
CA ALA A 133 1.40 -10.71 -1.49
C ALA A 133 1.00 -10.52 -2.95
N THR A 134 1.10 -11.59 -3.74
CA THR A 134 0.56 -11.61 -5.10
C THR A 134 -0.66 -12.51 -5.19
N THR A 135 -1.48 -12.35 -6.22
CA THR A 135 -2.66 -13.17 -6.43
C THR A 135 -3.05 -13.26 -7.91
N SER A 136 -3.55 -14.43 -8.30
CA SER A 136 -4.26 -14.63 -9.57
C SER A 136 -5.77 -14.34 -9.47
N LYS A 137 -6.29 -14.11 -8.26
CA LYS A 137 -7.71 -13.79 -8.01
C LYS A 137 -7.98 -12.32 -8.35
N ASN A 138 -9.02 -12.08 -9.12
CA ASN A 138 -9.38 -10.71 -9.58
C ASN A 138 -10.59 -10.10 -8.85
N MET A 139 -11.16 -10.80 -7.86
CA MET A 139 -12.29 -10.33 -7.07
C MET A 139 -11.91 -10.07 -5.60
N THR A 140 -12.25 -8.90 -5.10
CA THR A 140 -12.01 -8.55 -3.69
C THR A 140 -12.66 -9.51 -2.69
N SER A 141 -13.83 -10.07 -3.03
CA SER A 141 -14.55 -11.03 -2.18
C SER A 141 -13.80 -12.36 -2.03
N THR A 142 -13.13 -12.84 -3.08
CA THR A 142 -12.36 -14.09 -3.02
C THR A 142 -11.09 -13.94 -2.18
N VAL A 143 -10.39 -12.81 -2.33
CA VAL A 143 -9.21 -12.49 -1.53
C VAL A 143 -9.60 -12.23 -0.06
N PHE A 144 -10.71 -11.52 0.18
CA PHE A 144 -11.24 -11.33 1.53
C PHE A 144 -11.60 -12.66 2.21
N SER A 145 -12.25 -13.57 1.47
CA SER A 145 -12.61 -14.90 2.00
C SER A 145 -11.36 -15.73 2.32
N PHE A 146 -10.33 -15.65 1.49
CA PHE A 146 -9.05 -16.27 1.81
C PHE A 146 -8.48 -15.74 3.14
N GLY A 147 -8.46 -14.42 3.33
CA GLY A 147 -7.99 -13.81 4.57
C GLY A 147 -8.80 -14.25 5.80
N ARG A 148 -10.13 -14.36 5.66
CA ARG A 148 -11.01 -14.86 6.73
C ARG A 148 -10.73 -16.32 7.08
N ASP A 149 -10.54 -17.17 6.07
CA ASP A 149 -10.50 -18.63 6.25
C ASP A 149 -9.09 -19.16 6.49
N HIS A 150 -8.07 -18.52 5.94
CA HIS A 150 -6.67 -18.95 5.98
C HIS A 150 -5.71 -17.91 6.55
N GLY A 151 -6.18 -16.68 6.74
CA GLY A 151 -5.34 -15.58 7.22
C GLY A 151 -5.07 -15.64 8.71
N HIS A 152 -4.04 -14.92 9.12
CA HIS A 152 -3.68 -14.79 10.52
C HIS A 152 -4.71 -13.91 11.26
N PHE A 153 -5.31 -14.45 12.30
CA PHE A 153 -6.40 -13.77 13.02
C PHE A 153 -7.59 -13.39 12.12
N GLY A 154 -7.85 -14.19 11.08
CA GLY A 154 -8.88 -13.92 10.08
C GLY A 154 -8.56 -12.74 9.13
N ARG A 155 -7.28 -12.40 8.94
CA ARG A 155 -6.82 -11.25 8.14
C ARG A 155 -5.59 -11.60 7.31
N ILE A 156 -5.41 -10.87 6.23
CA ILE A 156 -4.15 -10.76 5.48
C ILE A 156 -3.37 -9.61 6.11
N LEU A 157 -2.14 -9.84 6.55
CA LEU A 157 -1.32 -8.87 7.26
C LEU A 157 -0.30 -8.15 6.36
N ASN A 158 -0.17 -8.59 5.11
CA ASN A 158 0.65 -7.90 4.11
C ASN A 158 0.21 -6.44 3.91
N GLN A 159 1.10 -5.60 3.42
CA GLN A 159 0.79 -4.19 3.12
C GLN A 159 -0.12 -4.04 1.90
N THR A 160 0.02 -4.95 0.95
CA THR A 160 -0.74 -4.98 -0.30
C THR A 160 -0.89 -6.39 -0.85
N VAL A 161 -1.91 -6.61 -1.68
CA VAL A 161 -2.10 -7.84 -2.47
C VAL A 161 -2.19 -7.44 -3.94
N VAL A 162 -1.15 -7.75 -4.71
CA VAL A 162 -1.06 -7.34 -6.13
C VAL A 162 -1.72 -8.39 -7.02
N VAL A 163 -2.59 -7.94 -7.93
CA VAL A 163 -3.21 -8.80 -8.94
C VAL A 163 -2.25 -8.92 -10.13
N GLU A 164 -1.49 -10.01 -10.21
CA GLU A 164 -0.42 -10.19 -11.21
C GLU A 164 -0.89 -10.02 -12.64
N GLN A 165 -2.06 -10.58 -12.99
CA GLN A 165 -2.63 -10.49 -14.34
C GLN A 165 -3.00 -9.07 -14.76
N SER A 166 -3.04 -8.12 -13.82
CA SER A 166 -3.31 -6.71 -14.09
C SER A 166 -2.07 -5.89 -14.36
N LEU A 167 -0.88 -6.47 -14.14
CA LEU A 167 0.38 -5.76 -14.34
C LEU A 167 0.67 -5.58 -15.82
N HIS A 168 1.08 -4.38 -16.17
CA HIS A 168 1.48 -4.03 -17.52
C HIS A 168 2.63 -3.02 -17.50
N VAL A 169 3.64 -3.26 -18.33
CA VAL A 169 4.75 -2.31 -18.54
C VAL A 169 4.66 -1.79 -19.97
N LYS A 170 4.65 -0.48 -20.11
CA LYS A 170 4.60 0.21 -21.39
C LYS A 170 5.84 1.07 -21.57
N ASN A 171 6.41 1.04 -22.79
CA ASN A 171 7.59 1.83 -23.16
C ASN A 171 8.79 1.64 -22.19
N ASP A 172 8.88 0.52 -21.51
CA ASP A 172 9.92 0.15 -20.54
C ASP A 172 10.07 1.11 -19.33
N HIS A 173 9.12 2.02 -19.14
CA HIS A 173 9.18 3.04 -18.09
C HIS A 173 7.87 3.30 -17.37
N GLU A 174 6.77 2.75 -17.86
CA GLU A 174 5.44 3.01 -17.34
C GLU A 174 4.82 1.70 -16.83
N VAL A 175 4.66 1.61 -15.51
CA VAL A 175 4.11 0.43 -14.85
C VAL A 175 2.69 0.70 -14.40
N TYR A 176 1.78 -0.17 -14.79
CA TYR A 176 0.36 -0.13 -14.43
C TYR A 176 -0.04 -1.40 -13.70
N GLY A 177 -0.99 -1.28 -12.79
CA GLY A 177 -1.54 -2.45 -12.13
C GLY A 177 -2.69 -2.15 -11.19
N TYR A 178 -3.27 -3.23 -10.68
CA TYR A 178 -4.24 -3.18 -9.59
C TYR A 178 -3.74 -3.99 -8.41
N CYS A 179 -4.05 -3.51 -7.22
CA CYS A 179 -3.84 -4.26 -6.00
C CYS A 179 -5.02 -4.05 -5.03
N PHE A 180 -5.16 -4.98 -4.11
CA PHE A 180 -6.15 -4.90 -3.04
C PHE A 180 -5.47 -4.45 -1.76
N THR A 181 -6.16 -3.61 -1.00
CA THR A 181 -5.69 -3.15 0.30
C THR A 181 -6.23 -4.07 1.38
N PRO A 182 -5.39 -4.86 2.07
CA PRO A 182 -5.79 -5.72 3.18
C PRO A 182 -6.07 -4.87 4.41
N GLN A 183 -7.15 -4.12 4.35
CA GLN A 183 -7.57 -3.18 5.38
C GLN A 183 -7.72 -3.88 6.72
N ASP A 184 -7.40 -3.17 7.79
CA ASP A 184 -7.24 -3.63 9.17
C ASP A 184 -6.00 -4.55 9.38
N GLY A 185 -5.63 -5.38 8.41
CA GLY A 185 -4.46 -6.24 8.49
C GLY A 185 -3.16 -5.46 8.31
N ASN A 186 -3.05 -4.66 7.25
CA ASN A 186 -1.81 -3.97 6.91
C ASN A 186 -1.37 -2.91 7.94
N SER A 187 -2.27 -2.32 8.71
CA SER A 187 -1.93 -1.36 9.75
C SER A 187 -1.54 -1.99 11.10
N ILE A 188 -1.91 -3.25 11.34
CA ILE A 188 -1.56 -3.95 12.59
C ILE A 188 -0.05 -4.12 12.70
N LEU A 189 0.59 -4.75 11.71
CA LEU A 189 2.04 -4.98 11.76
C LEU A 189 2.85 -3.68 11.67
N SER A 190 2.34 -2.66 10.96
CA SER A 190 2.94 -1.33 10.96
C SER A 190 2.92 -0.67 12.35
N SER A 191 1.82 -0.86 13.10
CA SER A 191 1.73 -0.37 14.47
C SER A 191 2.69 -1.08 15.40
N ILE A 192 2.85 -2.40 15.25
CA ILE A 192 3.84 -3.19 15.99
C ILE A 192 5.26 -2.71 15.65
N SER A 193 5.59 -2.63 14.36
CA SER A 193 6.92 -2.19 13.90
C SER A 193 7.27 -0.78 14.38
N ALA A 194 6.30 0.14 14.38
CA ALA A 194 6.49 1.48 14.91
C ALA A 194 6.76 1.45 16.42
N THR A 195 6.04 0.62 17.17
CA THR A 195 6.26 0.45 18.62
C THR A 195 7.65 -0.11 18.90
N GLU A 196 8.07 -1.15 18.17
CA GLU A 196 9.42 -1.73 18.29
C GLU A 196 10.51 -0.73 17.94
N HIS A 197 10.30 0.12 16.93
CA HIS A 197 11.24 1.18 16.60
C HIS A 197 11.44 2.18 17.75
N PHE A 198 10.38 2.53 18.48
CA PHE A 198 10.48 3.42 19.64
C PHE A 198 11.14 2.78 20.85
N LEU A 199 10.82 1.51 21.10
CA LEU A 199 11.36 0.79 22.24
C LEU A 199 12.81 0.34 22.02
N TYR A 200 13.16 0.03 20.78
CA TYR A 200 14.45 -0.58 20.41
C TYR A 200 15.02 0.03 19.11
N PRO A 201 15.32 1.34 19.08
CA PRO A 201 15.63 2.06 17.83
C PRO A 201 16.85 1.50 17.08
N HIS A 202 17.77 0.84 17.78
CA HIS A 202 19.00 0.28 17.18
C HIS A 202 18.89 -1.20 16.79
N SER A 203 17.80 -1.88 17.13
CA SER A 203 17.61 -3.33 16.89
C SER A 203 16.18 -3.68 16.47
N PHE A 204 15.34 -2.69 16.12
CA PHE A 204 13.95 -2.95 15.78
C PHE A 204 13.81 -3.82 14.52
N GLU A 205 14.71 -3.68 13.54
CA GLU A 205 14.70 -4.48 12.32
C GLU A 205 14.86 -5.98 12.64
N ASP A 206 15.78 -6.33 13.54
CA ASP A 206 15.94 -7.71 14.00
C ASP A 206 14.71 -8.20 14.77
N LYS A 207 14.09 -7.32 15.56
CA LYS A 207 12.92 -7.68 16.37
C LYS A 207 11.67 -7.92 15.54
N VAL A 208 11.44 -7.12 14.51
CA VAL A 208 10.28 -7.29 13.62
C VAL A 208 10.43 -8.45 12.65
N GLN A 209 11.61 -9.04 12.55
CA GLN A 209 11.87 -10.19 11.68
C GLN A 209 10.93 -11.38 11.99
N CYS A 210 10.54 -11.56 13.25
CA CYS A 210 9.58 -12.62 13.63
C CYS A 210 8.18 -12.44 13.01
N LEU A 211 7.88 -11.27 12.48
CA LEU A 211 6.60 -10.98 11.81
C LEU A 211 6.58 -11.51 10.36
N SER A 212 7.74 -11.86 9.78
CA SER A 212 7.83 -12.34 8.39
C SER A 212 7.00 -13.61 8.16
N GLU A 213 6.90 -14.50 9.16
CA GLU A 213 6.07 -15.71 9.10
C GLU A 213 4.56 -15.44 9.00
N LEU A 214 4.14 -14.19 9.22
CA LEU A 214 2.74 -13.76 9.16
C LEU A 214 2.34 -13.20 7.79
N PHE A 215 3.27 -13.10 6.86
CA PHE A 215 3.02 -12.64 5.51
C PHE A 215 2.81 -13.80 4.54
N PHE A 216 1.93 -13.59 3.57
CA PHE A 216 1.73 -14.52 2.47
C PHE A 216 2.59 -14.07 1.28
N GLU A 217 3.16 -15.02 0.56
CA GLU A 217 3.78 -14.77 -0.74
C GLU A 217 2.71 -14.72 -1.84
N GLU A 218 1.80 -15.71 -1.83
CA GLU A 218 0.69 -15.83 -2.78
C GLU A 218 -0.64 -16.10 -2.07
N ILE A 219 -1.73 -15.53 -2.61
CA ILE A 219 -3.10 -15.64 -2.11
C ILE A 219 -4.03 -16.19 -3.19
#